data_b5df629fb5cea3b8a1b91f7d1bde8f6c
#
_entry.id   b5df629fb5cea3b8a1b91f7d1bde8f6c
#
_cell.length_a   1.000
_cell.length_b   1.000
_cell.length_c   1.000
_cell.angle_alpha   90.00
_cell.angle_beta   90.00
_cell.angle_gamma   90.00
#
_symmetry.space_group_name_H-M   'P 1'
#
loop_
_entity.id
_entity.type
_entity.pdbx_description
1 polymer ?
#
loop_
_entity_poly.entity_id
_entity_poly.type
_entity_poly.pdbx_seq_one_letter_code
_entity_poly.pdbx_strand_id
1 'polypeptide(L)'
;MSDEIADLSTSIHAAIANAQDEAALEAVRVSTLGKKGSISALLATLGKMTPDERKEKGPAINGLKAEISAAIETRRTALAAAALEKRLATEKLDVTLPLRPAPTAMGRVHPVSQVIDEITAIFSDMGFAIAEGPDVETDYYNFTALNFPEGHPAREMHDTFFFEPGADGQRKLLRTHTSPVQIRTMELGEPPIRIVTPGRTYRNDSDQTHTPMFHQVEGLVIDKQSHIGQLRWVLEEFLKAFFEVESVKTRFRPSFFPFTEPSMEVDVQCDRSGNEVKVGEGNDWLEILGCGMVHPNVIRAGGLDPEVYQGFAWGMGIDRIAMLKYGMPDLRAFFDADKRWLDHYGFRPLDLPTLFGGLSG
;
A
#
# COMPACT_ATOMS: atom_id res chain seq x y z
N MET A 1 -52.19 -35.67 -10.75
CA MET A 1 -50.75 -35.44 -10.41
C MET A 1 -49.77 -35.93 -11.44
N SER A 2 -49.94 -37.10 -12.12
CA SER A 2 -49.10 -37.48 -13.26
C SER A 2 -49.27 -36.49 -14.41
N ASP A 3 -50.49 -36.09 -14.69
CA ASP A 3 -50.83 -35.13 -15.76
C ASP A 3 -50.31 -33.70 -15.38
N GLU A 4 -50.34 -33.29 -14.11
CA GLU A 4 -49.80 -32.00 -13.67
C GLU A 4 -48.27 -31.91 -13.82
N ILE A 5 -47.54 -33.00 -13.58
CA ILE A 5 -46.09 -33.05 -13.80
C ILE A 5 -45.78 -32.99 -15.30
N ALA A 6 -46.56 -33.67 -16.13
CA ALA A 6 -46.41 -33.66 -17.59
C ALA A 6 -46.71 -32.24 -18.15
N ASP A 7 -47.81 -31.61 -17.70
CA ASP A 7 -48.17 -30.24 -18.10
C ASP A 7 -47.08 -29.23 -17.68
N LEU A 8 -46.58 -29.37 -16.45
CA LEU A 8 -45.50 -28.50 -15.96
C LEU A 8 -44.20 -28.70 -16.76
N SER A 9 -43.85 -29.97 -17.08
CA SER A 9 -42.67 -30.28 -17.94
C SER A 9 -42.81 -29.61 -19.30
N THR A 10 -43.96 -29.77 -19.94
CA THR A 10 -44.27 -29.17 -21.24
C THR A 10 -44.17 -27.65 -21.24
N SER A 11 -44.74 -27.01 -20.20
CA SER A 11 -44.70 -25.57 -20.04
C SER A 11 -43.24 -25.05 -19.84
N ILE A 12 -42.43 -25.75 -19.03
CA ILE A 12 -41.04 -25.37 -18.79
C ILE A 12 -40.19 -25.55 -20.05
N HIS A 13 -40.35 -26.66 -20.76
CA HIS A 13 -39.66 -26.88 -22.02
C HIS A 13 -39.97 -25.82 -23.07
N ALA A 14 -41.25 -25.40 -23.18
CA ALA A 14 -41.64 -24.28 -24.03
C ALA A 14 -40.96 -22.97 -23.61
N ALA A 15 -40.88 -22.68 -22.30
CA ALA A 15 -40.21 -21.49 -21.81
C ALA A 15 -38.69 -21.50 -22.09
N ILE A 16 -38.02 -22.67 -21.94
CA ILE A 16 -36.63 -22.85 -22.29
C ILE A 16 -36.41 -22.63 -23.79
N ALA A 17 -37.25 -23.21 -24.64
CA ALA A 17 -37.15 -23.06 -26.10
C ALA A 17 -37.32 -21.62 -26.55
N ASN A 18 -38.24 -20.87 -25.91
CA ASN A 18 -38.55 -19.48 -26.23
C ASN A 18 -37.54 -18.46 -25.67
N ALA A 19 -36.65 -18.86 -24.77
CA ALA A 19 -35.61 -17.98 -24.26
C ALA A 19 -34.65 -17.57 -25.39
N GLN A 20 -34.55 -16.27 -25.68
CA GLN A 20 -33.78 -15.75 -26.80
C GLN A 20 -32.34 -15.32 -26.42
N ASP A 21 -32.10 -15.15 -25.14
CA ASP A 21 -30.78 -14.79 -24.59
C ASP A 21 -30.50 -15.48 -23.25
N GLU A 22 -29.31 -15.32 -22.75
CA GLU A 22 -28.87 -15.94 -21.50
C GLU A 22 -29.62 -15.39 -20.28
N ALA A 23 -30.03 -14.11 -20.30
CA ALA A 23 -30.76 -13.49 -19.21
C ALA A 23 -32.19 -14.05 -19.12
N ALA A 24 -32.86 -14.23 -20.25
CA ALA A 24 -34.18 -14.87 -20.31
C ALA A 24 -34.12 -16.34 -19.85
N LEU A 25 -33.09 -17.08 -20.27
CA LEU A 25 -32.86 -18.46 -19.84
C LEU A 25 -32.58 -18.56 -18.33
N GLU A 26 -31.83 -17.65 -17.78
CA GLU A 26 -31.57 -17.57 -16.33
C GLU A 26 -32.84 -17.27 -15.55
N ALA A 27 -33.71 -16.40 -16.06
CA ALA A 27 -35.02 -16.14 -15.45
C ALA A 27 -35.88 -17.42 -15.40
N VAL A 28 -35.87 -18.23 -16.48
CA VAL A 28 -36.53 -19.56 -16.51
C VAL A 28 -35.91 -20.49 -15.48
N ARG A 29 -34.60 -20.53 -15.38
CA ARG A 29 -33.87 -21.35 -14.37
C ARG A 29 -34.27 -20.96 -12.94
N VAL A 30 -34.34 -19.68 -12.64
CA VAL A 30 -34.70 -19.18 -11.30
C VAL A 30 -36.16 -19.46 -10.98
N SER A 31 -37.08 -19.30 -11.94
CA SER A 31 -38.51 -19.56 -11.74
C SER A 31 -38.86 -21.05 -11.61
N THR A 32 -38.01 -21.94 -12.13
CA THR A 32 -38.22 -23.39 -12.10
C THR A 32 -37.38 -24.09 -11.01
N LEU A 33 -36.07 -23.87 -10.97
CA LEU A 33 -35.11 -24.57 -10.10
C LEU A 33 -34.63 -23.72 -8.90
N GLY A 34 -34.95 -22.41 -8.86
CA GLY A 34 -34.59 -21.53 -7.75
C GLY A 34 -35.26 -21.94 -6.44
N LYS A 35 -34.86 -21.34 -5.31
CA LYS A 35 -35.38 -21.67 -3.95
C LYS A 35 -36.93 -21.63 -3.86
N LYS A 36 -37.59 -20.77 -4.63
CA LYS A 36 -39.06 -20.64 -4.74
C LYS A 36 -39.58 -21.12 -6.09
N GLY A 37 -38.79 -21.83 -6.86
CA GLY A 37 -39.13 -22.30 -8.18
C GLY A 37 -40.18 -23.45 -8.12
N SER A 38 -40.89 -23.65 -9.24
CA SER A 38 -41.98 -24.63 -9.34
C SER A 38 -41.52 -26.07 -9.04
N ILE A 39 -40.39 -26.49 -9.56
CA ILE A 39 -39.82 -27.83 -9.28
C ILE A 39 -39.35 -27.93 -7.82
N SER A 40 -38.75 -26.87 -7.28
CA SER A 40 -38.33 -26.84 -5.88
C SER A 40 -39.52 -26.89 -4.91
N ALA A 41 -40.63 -26.28 -5.27
CA ALA A 41 -41.90 -26.40 -4.53
C ALA A 41 -42.43 -27.83 -4.56
N LEU A 42 -42.41 -28.50 -5.72
CA LEU A 42 -42.81 -29.91 -5.84
C LEU A 42 -41.91 -30.82 -5.00
N LEU A 43 -40.58 -30.60 -5.01
CA LEU A 43 -39.66 -31.34 -4.15
C LEU A 43 -39.93 -31.13 -2.66
N ALA A 44 -40.31 -29.95 -2.24
CA ALA A 44 -40.69 -29.66 -0.87
C ALA A 44 -41.95 -30.43 -0.42
N THR A 45 -42.87 -30.75 -1.34
CA THR A 45 -44.05 -31.56 -1.02
C THR A 45 -43.71 -33.01 -0.69
N LEU A 46 -42.61 -33.56 -1.24
CA LEU A 46 -42.12 -34.90 -0.91
C LEU A 46 -41.83 -35.10 0.57
N GLY A 47 -41.44 -34.03 1.28
CA GLY A 47 -41.22 -34.06 2.73
C GLY A 47 -42.49 -34.28 3.56
N LYS A 48 -43.64 -34.01 2.99
CA LYS A 48 -44.96 -34.15 3.65
C LYS A 48 -45.72 -35.39 3.24
N MET A 49 -45.21 -36.20 2.33
CA MET A 49 -45.84 -37.41 1.79
C MET A 49 -45.50 -38.64 2.62
N THR A 50 -46.38 -39.66 2.57
CA THR A 50 -46.14 -40.97 3.18
C THR A 50 -44.96 -41.68 2.51
N PRO A 51 -44.32 -42.66 3.19
CA PRO A 51 -43.17 -43.40 2.62
C PRO A 51 -43.48 -44.07 1.28
N ASP A 52 -44.72 -44.58 1.09
CA ASP A 52 -45.14 -45.26 -0.15
C ASP A 52 -45.33 -44.27 -1.29
N GLU A 53 -46.03 -43.16 -1.01
CA GLU A 53 -46.19 -42.08 -2.01
C GLU A 53 -44.84 -41.47 -2.43
N ARG A 54 -43.88 -41.39 -1.51
CA ARG A 54 -42.55 -40.87 -1.80
C ARG A 54 -41.75 -41.83 -2.70
N LYS A 55 -41.93 -43.13 -2.52
CA LYS A 55 -41.29 -44.14 -3.40
C LYS A 55 -41.83 -44.06 -4.82
N GLU A 56 -43.13 -43.79 -4.97
CA GLU A 56 -43.79 -43.73 -6.28
C GLU A 56 -43.47 -42.42 -7.01
N LYS A 57 -43.60 -41.27 -6.31
CA LYS A 57 -43.51 -39.92 -6.94
C LYS A 57 -42.12 -39.32 -6.92
N GLY A 58 -41.27 -39.69 -5.96
CA GLY A 58 -39.93 -39.17 -5.82
C GLY A 58 -39.05 -39.33 -7.07
N PRO A 59 -39.01 -40.53 -7.69
CA PRO A 59 -38.26 -40.74 -8.93
C PRO A 59 -38.70 -39.84 -10.09
N ALA A 60 -40.03 -39.66 -10.24
CA ALA A 60 -40.59 -38.82 -11.32
C ALA A 60 -40.24 -37.34 -11.14
N ILE A 61 -40.33 -36.76 -9.90
CA ILE A 61 -39.98 -35.37 -9.66
C ILE A 61 -38.45 -35.13 -9.77
N ASN A 62 -37.62 -36.07 -9.32
CA ASN A 62 -36.16 -35.98 -9.49
C ASN A 62 -35.75 -36.15 -10.95
N GLY A 63 -36.45 -37.03 -11.70
CA GLY A 63 -36.27 -37.18 -13.14
C GLY A 63 -36.58 -35.87 -13.87
N LEU A 64 -37.72 -35.25 -13.59
CA LEU A 64 -38.09 -33.93 -14.13
C LEU A 64 -37.01 -32.87 -13.85
N LYS A 65 -36.52 -32.83 -12.61
CA LYS A 65 -35.45 -31.87 -12.24
C LYS A 65 -34.19 -32.10 -13.09
N ALA A 66 -33.75 -33.36 -13.25
CA ALA A 66 -32.59 -33.71 -14.05
C ALA A 66 -32.77 -33.35 -15.53
N GLU A 67 -33.93 -33.69 -16.07
CA GLU A 67 -34.36 -33.39 -17.46
C GLU A 67 -34.33 -31.88 -17.74
N ILE A 68 -34.97 -31.08 -16.88
CA ILE A 68 -35.03 -29.63 -17.05
C ILE A 68 -33.63 -28.99 -16.87
N SER A 69 -32.81 -29.51 -15.94
CA SER A 69 -31.44 -29.02 -15.78
C SER A 69 -30.59 -29.27 -17.02
N ALA A 70 -30.74 -30.48 -17.64
CA ALA A 70 -30.05 -30.81 -18.88
C ALA A 70 -30.56 -29.96 -20.07
N ALA A 71 -31.87 -29.74 -20.16
CA ALA A 71 -32.46 -28.90 -21.20
C ALA A 71 -31.97 -27.43 -21.10
N ILE A 72 -31.87 -26.88 -19.90
CA ILE A 72 -31.33 -25.52 -19.67
C ILE A 72 -29.85 -25.45 -20.11
N GLU A 73 -29.05 -26.43 -19.75
CA GLU A 73 -27.61 -26.44 -20.14
C GLU A 73 -27.42 -26.57 -21.66
N THR A 74 -28.23 -27.43 -22.31
CA THR A 74 -28.23 -27.55 -23.76
C THR A 74 -28.61 -26.22 -24.43
N ARG A 75 -29.65 -25.56 -23.92
CA ARG A 75 -30.09 -24.25 -24.46
C ARG A 75 -29.08 -23.15 -24.22
N ARG A 76 -28.41 -23.14 -23.05
CA ARG A 76 -27.34 -22.20 -22.74
C ARG A 76 -26.17 -22.32 -23.73
N THR A 77 -25.72 -23.53 -23.98
CA THR A 77 -24.67 -23.80 -24.97
C THR A 77 -25.06 -23.30 -26.37
N ALA A 78 -26.31 -23.57 -26.79
CA ALA A 78 -26.80 -23.11 -28.08
C ALA A 78 -26.91 -21.56 -28.17
N LEU A 79 -27.36 -20.89 -27.11
CA LEU A 79 -27.42 -19.43 -27.07
C LEU A 79 -26.04 -18.79 -27.06
N ALA A 80 -25.09 -19.35 -26.31
CA ALA A 80 -23.70 -18.89 -26.31
C ALA A 80 -23.04 -19.06 -27.68
N ALA A 81 -23.26 -20.20 -28.35
CA ALA A 81 -22.75 -20.42 -29.71
C ALA A 81 -23.37 -19.43 -30.72
N ALA A 82 -24.68 -19.21 -30.64
CA ALA A 82 -25.36 -18.24 -31.52
C ALA A 82 -24.90 -16.80 -31.27
N ALA A 83 -24.68 -16.43 -30.02
CA ALA A 83 -24.12 -15.11 -29.65
C ALA A 83 -22.68 -14.94 -30.18
N LEU A 84 -21.85 -15.98 -30.08
CA LEU A 84 -20.50 -15.97 -30.62
C LEU A 84 -20.50 -15.84 -32.15
N GLU A 85 -21.32 -16.64 -32.83
CA GLU A 85 -21.46 -16.55 -34.30
C GLU A 85 -21.91 -15.15 -34.75
N LYS A 86 -22.86 -14.55 -34.05
CA LYS A 86 -23.30 -13.20 -34.32
C LYS A 86 -22.17 -12.17 -34.15
N ARG A 87 -21.38 -12.31 -33.09
CA ARG A 87 -20.20 -11.46 -32.87
C ARG A 87 -19.15 -11.63 -33.95
N LEU A 88 -18.82 -12.87 -34.30
CA LEU A 88 -17.87 -13.17 -35.38
C LEU A 88 -18.31 -12.64 -36.76
N ALA A 89 -19.63 -12.59 -37.00
CA ALA A 89 -20.17 -12.03 -38.24
C ALA A 89 -20.16 -10.49 -38.27
N THR A 90 -20.31 -9.86 -37.10
CA THR A 90 -20.47 -8.40 -37.00
C THR A 90 -19.20 -7.65 -36.57
N GLU A 91 -18.41 -8.27 -35.70
CA GLU A 91 -17.15 -7.70 -35.23
C GLU A 91 -16.04 -7.92 -36.29
N LYS A 92 -15.77 -6.90 -37.09
CA LYS A 92 -14.70 -6.91 -38.08
C LYS A 92 -13.57 -5.98 -37.63
N LEU A 93 -12.36 -6.52 -37.52
CA LEU A 93 -11.15 -5.76 -37.34
C LEU A 93 -10.44 -5.65 -38.68
N ASP A 94 -10.18 -4.43 -39.15
CA ASP A 94 -9.36 -4.21 -40.33
C ASP A 94 -7.87 -4.37 -39.96
N VAL A 95 -7.33 -5.54 -40.28
CA VAL A 95 -5.92 -5.88 -40.04
C VAL A 95 -4.97 -5.28 -41.07
N THR A 96 -5.49 -4.62 -42.11
CA THR A 96 -4.66 -3.97 -43.15
C THR A 96 -4.23 -2.58 -42.74
N LEU A 97 -4.89 -1.97 -41.76
CA LEU A 97 -4.48 -0.69 -41.21
C LEU A 97 -3.10 -0.82 -40.56
N PRO A 98 -2.17 0.09 -40.86
CA PRO A 98 -0.88 0.11 -40.17
C PRO A 98 -1.13 0.26 -38.67
N LEU A 99 -0.46 -0.57 -37.87
CA LEU A 99 -0.43 -0.40 -36.41
C LEU A 99 0.01 1.03 -36.16
N ARG A 100 -0.82 1.80 -35.45
CA ARG A 100 -0.33 3.07 -34.90
C ARG A 100 0.91 2.70 -34.09
N PRO A 101 2.06 3.31 -34.37
CA PRO A 101 3.21 3.10 -33.51
C PRO A 101 2.71 3.38 -32.09
N ALA A 102 2.92 2.44 -31.20
CA ALA A 102 2.65 2.68 -29.79
C ALA A 102 3.30 4.02 -29.45
N PRO A 103 2.62 4.95 -28.77
CA PRO A 103 3.25 6.19 -28.33
C PRO A 103 4.60 5.78 -27.74
N THR A 104 5.67 6.41 -28.21
CA THR A 104 7.01 6.13 -27.71
C THR A 104 6.89 6.09 -26.21
N ALA A 105 7.11 4.94 -25.60
CA ALA A 105 6.89 4.78 -24.16
C ALA A 105 7.85 5.74 -23.48
N MET A 106 7.34 6.90 -23.06
CA MET A 106 8.13 7.83 -22.26
C MET A 106 8.45 7.15 -20.93
N GLY A 107 9.67 7.28 -20.47
CA GLY A 107 10.04 6.86 -19.13
C GLY A 107 9.16 7.54 -18.07
N ARG A 108 9.11 6.97 -16.91
CA ARG A 108 8.43 7.52 -15.74
C ARG A 108 9.42 7.67 -14.59
N VAL A 109 9.29 8.72 -13.83
CA VAL A 109 9.97 8.87 -12.54
C VAL A 109 9.21 8.02 -11.53
N HIS A 110 9.95 7.19 -10.80
CA HIS A 110 9.37 6.34 -9.77
C HIS A 110 8.77 7.20 -8.64
N PRO A 111 7.59 6.87 -8.08
CA PRO A 111 6.96 7.66 -7.01
C PRO A 111 7.85 7.94 -5.80
N VAL A 112 8.70 6.98 -5.39
CA VAL A 112 9.67 7.21 -4.30
C VAL A 112 10.65 8.32 -4.66
N SER A 113 11.16 8.34 -5.89
CA SER A 113 12.07 9.41 -6.35
C SER A 113 11.36 10.77 -6.35
N GLN A 114 10.13 10.79 -6.83
CA GLN A 114 9.29 12.00 -6.81
C GLN A 114 9.08 12.52 -5.38
N VAL A 115 8.76 11.63 -4.43
CA VAL A 115 8.58 12.00 -3.02
C VAL A 115 9.89 12.49 -2.40
N ILE A 116 11.03 11.88 -2.74
CA ILE A 116 12.35 12.38 -2.28
C ILE A 116 12.59 13.81 -2.80
N ASP A 117 12.28 14.08 -4.06
CA ASP A 117 12.42 15.42 -4.66
C ASP A 117 11.48 16.44 -3.98
N GLU A 118 10.23 16.06 -3.70
CA GLU A 118 9.28 16.89 -2.96
C GLU A 118 9.76 17.21 -1.54
N ILE A 119 10.17 16.20 -0.77
CA ILE A 119 10.70 16.35 0.59
C ILE A 119 11.92 17.28 0.56
N THR A 120 12.81 17.05 -0.39
CA THR A 120 14.02 17.86 -0.57
C THR A 120 13.68 19.31 -0.87
N ALA A 121 12.72 19.57 -1.75
CA ALA A 121 12.28 20.93 -2.07
C ALA A 121 11.71 21.65 -0.84
N ILE A 122 10.82 20.98 -0.07
CA ILE A 122 10.20 21.55 1.13
C ILE A 122 11.26 21.89 2.19
N PHE A 123 12.13 20.93 2.53
CA PHE A 123 13.13 21.16 3.57
C PHE A 123 14.23 22.14 3.14
N SER A 124 14.58 22.18 1.84
CA SER A 124 15.50 23.19 1.32
C SER A 124 14.95 24.61 1.47
N ASP A 125 13.65 24.82 1.22
CA ASP A 125 12.98 26.09 1.44
C ASP A 125 12.95 26.47 2.94
N MET A 126 12.86 25.48 3.83
CA MET A 126 12.96 25.68 5.29
C MET A 126 14.41 25.87 5.79
N GLY A 127 15.41 25.88 4.90
CA GLY A 127 16.82 26.12 5.20
C GLY A 127 17.59 24.89 5.67
N PHE A 128 17.17 23.69 5.30
CA PHE A 128 17.91 22.46 5.54
C PHE A 128 18.80 22.12 4.34
N ALA A 129 19.99 21.62 4.62
CA ALA A 129 20.89 21.00 3.63
C ALA A 129 20.60 19.49 3.51
N ILE A 130 20.89 18.93 2.35
CA ILE A 130 20.80 17.48 2.14
C ILE A 130 22.16 16.87 2.50
N ALA A 131 22.15 15.83 3.33
CA ALA A 131 23.31 15.06 3.67
C ALA A 131 23.14 13.60 3.25
N GLU A 132 24.20 13.03 2.70
CA GLU A 132 24.25 11.64 2.23
C GLU A 132 25.32 10.85 2.97
N GLY A 133 25.15 9.55 3.02
CA GLY A 133 26.11 8.63 3.61
C GLY A 133 26.01 7.22 3.04
N PRO A 134 26.95 6.33 3.38
CA PRO A 134 27.04 5.00 2.82
C PRO A 134 25.88 4.10 3.29
N ASP A 135 25.44 3.19 2.42
CA ASP A 135 24.49 2.13 2.77
C ASP A 135 25.15 1.03 3.63
N VAL A 136 26.45 0.80 3.45
CA VAL A 136 27.24 -0.16 4.23
C VAL A 136 27.95 0.56 5.37
N GLU A 137 27.57 0.21 6.60
CA GLU A 137 28.04 0.88 7.80
C GLU A 137 28.80 -0.04 8.76
N THR A 138 29.44 0.56 9.73
CA THR A 138 29.98 -0.13 10.90
C THR A 138 28.95 -0.16 12.02
N ASP A 139 29.11 -1.11 12.95
CA ASP A 139 28.29 -1.16 14.17
C ASP A 139 28.36 0.15 14.97
N TYR A 140 29.53 0.80 14.98
CA TYR A 140 29.71 2.06 15.68
C TYR A 140 28.72 3.13 15.23
N TYR A 141 28.66 3.43 13.93
CA TYR A 141 27.77 4.48 13.41
C TYR A 141 26.29 4.07 13.44
N ASN A 142 25.99 2.79 13.19
CA ASN A 142 24.62 2.34 13.12
C ASN A 142 23.97 2.16 14.50
N PHE A 143 24.77 1.88 15.54
CA PHE A 143 24.24 1.57 16.86
C PHE A 143 24.96 2.31 18.01
N THR A 144 26.26 2.12 18.16
CA THR A 144 26.98 2.58 19.37
C THR A 144 26.93 4.09 19.52
N ALA A 145 27.25 4.84 18.47
CA ALA A 145 27.21 6.31 18.48
C ALA A 145 25.79 6.88 18.64
N LEU A 146 24.77 6.07 18.34
CA LEU A 146 23.35 6.40 18.50
C LEU A 146 22.79 5.90 19.84
N ASN A 147 23.64 5.63 20.81
CA ASN A 147 23.28 5.26 22.17
C ASN A 147 22.49 3.95 22.28
N PHE A 148 22.60 3.03 21.31
CA PHE A 148 22.05 1.68 21.45
C PHE A 148 22.92 0.87 22.42
N PRO A 149 22.38 0.30 23.48
CA PRO A 149 23.14 -0.55 24.38
C PRO A 149 23.61 -1.86 23.71
N GLU A 150 24.67 -2.45 24.25
CA GLU A 150 25.04 -3.82 23.90
C GLU A 150 23.88 -4.76 24.23
N GLY A 151 23.54 -5.69 23.38
CA GLY A 151 22.39 -6.62 23.58
C GLY A 151 21.02 -6.01 23.27
N HIS A 152 20.94 -4.82 22.65
CA HIS A 152 19.67 -4.32 22.15
C HIS A 152 19.13 -5.23 21.02
N PRO A 153 17.82 -5.59 21.00
CA PRO A 153 17.26 -6.50 19.99
C PRO A 153 17.56 -6.09 18.54
N ALA A 154 17.57 -4.80 18.23
CA ALA A 154 17.88 -4.31 16.88
C ALA A 154 19.31 -4.64 16.40
N ARG A 155 20.24 -5.07 17.29
CA ARG A 155 21.57 -5.54 16.93
C ARG A 155 21.61 -7.04 16.60
N GLU A 156 20.48 -7.74 16.77
CA GLU A 156 20.40 -9.17 16.51
C GLU A 156 20.44 -9.46 15.00
N MET A 157 20.96 -10.63 14.63
CA MET A 157 21.08 -11.03 13.22
C MET A 157 19.74 -11.27 12.52
N HIS A 158 18.64 -11.42 13.27
CA HIS A 158 17.32 -11.56 12.67
C HIS A 158 16.72 -10.23 12.21
N ASP A 159 17.21 -9.11 12.72
CA ASP A 159 16.68 -7.79 12.37
C ASP A 159 17.62 -6.99 11.47
N THR A 160 18.93 -7.33 11.46
CA THR A 160 19.98 -6.59 10.74
C THR A 160 20.76 -7.49 9.79
N PHE A 161 21.00 -7.03 8.58
CA PHE A 161 21.87 -7.70 7.62
C PHE A 161 23.33 -7.39 7.89
N PHE A 162 24.07 -8.36 8.42
CA PHE A 162 25.50 -8.28 8.63
C PHE A 162 26.28 -8.96 7.50
N PHE A 163 27.40 -8.37 7.14
CA PHE A 163 28.40 -9.01 6.29
C PHE A 163 29.24 -10.00 7.10
N GLU A 164 29.95 -10.89 6.42
CA GLU A 164 30.96 -11.71 7.04
C GLU A 164 32.05 -10.83 7.67
N PRO A 165 32.66 -11.26 8.80
CA PRO A 165 33.73 -10.50 9.45
C PRO A 165 34.89 -10.22 8.50
N GLY A 166 35.37 -8.98 8.48
CA GLY A 166 36.56 -8.60 7.75
C GLY A 166 37.85 -9.23 8.34
N ALA A 167 38.99 -9.02 7.71
CA ALA A 167 40.28 -9.50 8.19
C ALA A 167 40.64 -8.91 9.57
N ASP A 168 40.07 -7.79 9.94
CA ASP A 168 40.19 -7.12 11.25
C ASP A 168 39.23 -7.68 12.32
N GLY A 169 38.43 -8.68 11.96
CA GLY A 169 37.40 -9.27 12.83
C GLY A 169 36.12 -8.40 12.99
N GLN A 170 36.08 -7.22 12.38
CA GLN A 170 34.90 -6.36 12.46
C GLN A 170 33.87 -6.74 11.41
N ARG A 171 32.61 -6.67 11.81
CA ARG A 171 31.48 -6.85 10.88
C ARG A 171 30.97 -5.49 10.42
N LYS A 172 30.77 -5.36 9.12
CA LYS A 172 29.95 -4.31 8.53
C LYS A 172 28.52 -4.80 8.42
N LEU A 173 27.60 -3.87 8.22
CA LEU A 173 26.19 -4.15 8.09
C LEU A 173 25.54 -3.23 7.05
N LEU A 174 24.37 -3.59 6.56
CA LEU A 174 23.49 -2.68 5.84
C LEU A 174 22.75 -1.81 6.86
N ARG A 175 22.85 -0.48 6.73
CA ARG A 175 22.25 0.45 7.71
C ARG A 175 20.76 0.22 7.88
N THR A 176 20.30 0.18 9.12
CA THR A 176 18.89 -0.06 9.49
C THR A 176 18.04 1.21 9.54
N HIS A 177 18.69 2.36 9.46
CA HIS A 177 18.12 3.71 9.43
C HIS A 177 19.15 4.70 8.83
N THR A 178 18.74 5.92 8.54
CA THR A 178 19.65 6.94 7.98
C THR A 178 20.41 7.75 9.03
N SER A 179 20.17 7.49 10.33
CA SER A 179 20.83 8.18 11.46
C SER A 179 22.37 8.15 11.47
N PRO A 180 23.08 7.13 10.91
CA PRO A 180 24.54 7.20 10.80
C PRO A 180 25.06 8.47 10.12
N VAL A 181 24.29 9.01 9.16
CA VAL A 181 24.66 10.26 8.47
C VAL A 181 24.63 11.44 9.43
N GLN A 182 23.75 11.44 10.43
CA GLN A 182 23.68 12.49 11.45
C GLN A 182 24.98 12.56 12.28
N ILE A 183 25.49 11.40 12.72
CA ILE A 183 26.77 11.31 13.45
C ILE A 183 27.90 11.81 12.57
N ARG A 184 28.01 11.32 11.33
CA ARG A 184 29.04 11.73 10.37
C ARG A 184 29.00 13.24 10.09
N THR A 185 27.81 13.82 10.03
CA THR A 185 27.66 15.27 9.83
C THR A 185 28.12 16.05 11.04
N MET A 186 27.80 15.61 12.25
CA MET A 186 28.27 16.26 13.48
C MET A 186 29.79 16.20 13.63
N GLU A 187 30.42 15.08 13.25
CA GLU A 187 31.90 14.93 13.26
C GLU A 187 32.61 15.84 12.27
N LEU A 188 31.97 16.20 11.15
CA LEU A 188 32.56 16.97 10.06
C LEU A 188 32.23 18.46 10.08
N GLY A 189 31.18 18.85 10.79
CA GLY A 189 30.62 20.20 10.75
C GLY A 189 30.53 20.87 12.12
N GLU A 190 30.50 22.20 12.11
CA GLU A 190 30.23 23.00 13.30
C GLU A 190 28.75 23.45 13.31
N PRO A 191 28.08 23.44 14.49
CA PRO A 191 26.72 23.99 14.60
C PRO A 191 26.70 25.51 14.28
N PRO A 192 25.57 26.00 13.70
CA PRO A 192 24.27 25.32 13.58
C PRO A 192 24.22 24.32 12.44
N ILE A 193 23.75 23.08 12.73
CA ILE A 193 23.54 22.03 11.77
C ILE A 193 22.04 21.91 11.50
N ARG A 194 21.65 21.87 10.23
CA ARG A 194 20.27 21.63 9.78
C ARG A 194 20.33 20.78 8.53
N ILE A 195 20.04 19.50 8.66
CA ILE A 195 20.14 18.55 7.55
C ILE A 195 18.90 17.66 7.46
N VAL A 196 18.65 17.18 6.26
CA VAL A 196 17.78 16.02 5.98
C VAL A 196 18.58 14.96 5.24
N THR A 197 18.31 13.71 5.57
CA THR A 197 19.08 12.56 5.06
C THR A 197 18.15 11.53 4.45
N PRO A 198 17.66 11.74 3.22
CA PRO A 198 16.92 10.71 2.50
C PRO A 198 17.85 9.57 2.08
N GLY A 199 17.38 8.32 2.17
CA GLY A 199 18.20 7.20 1.76
C GLY A 199 17.52 5.85 1.92
N ARG A 200 18.17 4.82 1.39
CA ARG A 200 17.77 3.43 1.55
C ARG A 200 18.17 2.91 2.93
N THR A 201 17.34 2.07 3.48
CA THR A 201 17.54 1.39 4.75
C THR A 201 17.15 -0.08 4.61
N TYR A 202 17.68 -0.93 5.49
CA TYR A 202 17.60 -2.36 5.33
C TYR A 202 17.27 -3.02 6.66
N ARG A 203 16.23 -3.86 6.70
CA ARG A 203 15.85 -4.66 7.86
C ARG A 203 15.48 -6.06 7.41
N ASN A 204 15.86 -7.05 8.19
CA ASN A 204 15.52 -8.44 7.87
C ASN A 204 14.06 -8.74 8.26
N ASP A 205 13.14 -8.03 7.62
CA ASP A 205 11.71 -8.14 7.81
C ASP A 205 11.02 -8.15 6.44
N SER A 206 10.00 -9.00 6.27
CA SER A 206 9.27 -9.12 5.01
C SER A 206 7.86 -9.62 5.25
N ASP A 207 6.88 -8.71 5.18
CA ASP A 207 5.44 -9.01 5.22
C ASP A 207 4.66 -8.11 4.24
N GLN A 208 3.36 -7.95 4.42
CA GLN A 208 2.52 -7.08 3.57
C GLN A 208 2.84 -5.58 3.71
N THR A 209 3.45 -5.19 4.82
CA THR A 209 3.74 -3.81 5.20
C THR A 209 5.23 -3.52 5.34
N HIS A 210 6.08 -4.53 5.25
CA HIS A 210 7.53 -4.45 5.39
C HIS A 210 8.24 -5.13 4.23
N THR A 211 9.31 -4.50 3.75
CA THR A 211 10.22 -5.04 2.74
C THR A 211 11.64 -5.01 3.29
N PRO A 212 12.51 -5.95 2.87
CA PRO A 212 13.90 -6.00 3.35
C PRO A 212 14.69 -4.72 3.07
N MET A 213 14.32 -3.96 2.06
CA MET A 213 14.83 -2.63 1.74
C MET A 213 13.65 -1.67 1.63
N PHE A 214 13.76 -0.51 2.25
CA PHE A 214 12.79 0.57 2.18
C PHE A 214 13.51 1.92 2.21
N HIS A 215 12.78 3.01 1.98
CA HIS A 215 13.35 4.35 1.97
C HIS A 215 12.92 5.12 3.21
N GLN A 216 13.87 5.83 3.79
CA GLN A 216 13.65 6.65 4.98
C GLN A 216 14.22 8.05 4.75
N VAL A 217 13.61 9.04 5.35
CA VAL A 217 14.19 10.36 5.51
C VAL A 217 14.26 10.69 7.00
N GLU A 218 15.40 11.15 7.43
CA GLU A 218 15.59 11.70 8.78
C GLU A 218 16.04 13.15 8.69
N GLY A 219 15.72 13.92 9.71
CA GLY A 219 16.20 15.27 9.86
C GLY A 219 16.88 15.46 11.19
N LEU A 220 17.88 16.36 11.20
CA LEU A 220 18.64 16.76 12.38
C LEU A 220 18.81 18.26 12.42
N VAL A 221 18.53 18.81 13.57
CA VAL A 221 18.93 20.20 13.92
C VAL A 221 19.78 20.16 15.17
N ILE A 222 20.99 20.78 15.13
CA ILE A 222 21.83 21.00 16.28
C ILE A 222 22.10 22.50 16.37
N ASP A 223 21.78 23.08 17.52
CA ASP A 223 21.95 24.51 17.79
C ASP A 223 22.10 24.71 19.31
N LYS A 224 22.43 25.93 19.74
CA LYS A 224 22.50 26.29 21.17
C LYS A 224 21.13 26.48 21.82
N GLN A 225 20.08 26.67 21.05
CA GLN A 225 18.74 27.05 21.53
C GLN A 225 17.61 26.17 20.96
N SER A 226 17.95 25.01 20.42
CA SER A 226 16.94 24.08 19.89
C SER A 226 16.02 23.59 21.00
N HIS A 227 14.72 23.50 20.72
CA HIS A 227 13.73 23.00 21.68
C HIS A 227 12.55 22.32 20.98
N ILE A 228 11.78 21.58 21.75
CA ILE A 228 10.66 20.76 21.26
C ILE A 228 9.57 21.55 20.50
N GLY A 229 9.39 22.83 20.82
CA GLY A 229 8.44 23.69 20.11
C GLY A 229 8.87 23.97 18.67
N GLN A 230 10.19 24.09 18.42
CA GLN A 230 10.72 24.22 17.06
C GLN A 230 10.59 22.90 16.29
N LEU A 231 10.87 21.77 16.93
CA LEU A 231 10.62 20.45 16.34
C LEU A 231 9.18 20.32 15.87
N ARG A 232 8.23 20.65 16.75
CA ARG A 232 6.81 20.62 16.43
C ARG A 232 6.47 21.49 15.24
N TRP A 233 6.96 22.73 15.22
CA TRP A 233 6.71 23.67 14.13
C TRP A 233 7.26 23.15 12.80
N VAL A 234 8.50 22.66 12.78
CA VAL A 234 9.12 22.07 11.57
C VAL A 234 8.27 20.94 11.00
N LEU A 235 7.81 20.03 11.88
CA LEU A 235 7.01 18.88 11.44
C LEU A 235 5.61 19.30 10.95
N GLU A 236 4.94 20.23 11.64
CA GLU A 236 3.63 20.72 11.22
C GLU A 236 3.69 21.47 9.88
N GLU A 237 4.69 22.31 9.67
CA GLU A 237 4.88 23.01 8.39
C GLU A 237 5.23 22.04 7.25
N PHE A 238 6.10 21.06 7.52
CA PHE A 238 6.39 19.99 6.54
C PHE A 238 5.12 19.23 6.15
N LEU A 239 4.34 18.78 7.13
CA LEU A 239 3.13 17.99 6.87
C LEU A 239 2.08 18.77 6.08
N LYS A 240 1.91 20.07 6.37
CA LYS A 240 1.02 20.94 5.60
C LYS A 240 1.48 21.06 4.14
N ALA A 241 2.75 21.35 3.93
CA ALA A 241 3.32 21.50 2.59
C ALA A 241 3.25 20.19 1.80
N PHE A 242 3.63 19.08 2.42
CA PHE A 242 3.70 17.76 1.75
C PHE A 242 2.31 17.21 1.37
N PHE A 243 1.33 17.30 2.27
CA PHE A 243 -0.04 16.87 1.99
C PHE A 243 -0.92 17.94 1.36
N GLU A 244 -0.37 19.13 1.11
CA GLU A 244 -1.06 20.25 0.45
C GLU A 244 -2.37 20.65 1.16
N VAL A 245 -2.35 20.68 2.50
CA VAL A 245 -3.48 21.01 3.35
C VAL A 245 -3.25 22.35 4.09
N GLU A 246 -4.29 23.14 4.26
CA GLU A 246 -4.20 24.43 4.98
C GLU A 246 -3.84 24.25 6.46
N SER A 247 -4.31 23.17 7.05
CA SER A 247 -4.05 22.85 8.46
C SER A 247 -3.95 21.34 8.67
N VAL A 248 -3.09 20.94 9.60
CA VAL A 248 -2.96 19.57 10.06
C VAL A 248 -2.99 19.54 11.57
N LYS A 249 -3.83 18.68 12.14
CA LYS A 249 -3.78 18.42 13.58
C LYS A 249 -2.83 17.28 13.84
N THR A 250 -1.89 17.51 14.75
CA THR A 250 -0.88 16.56 15.18
C THR A 250 -1.09 16.18 16.64
N ARG A 251 -0.76 14.95 16.97
CA ARG A 251 -0.73 14.43 18.33
C ARG A 251 0.64 13.82 18.61
N PHE A 252 1.35 14.38 19.56
CA PHE A 252 2.65 13.89 20.00
C PHE A 252 2.42 12.96 21.20
N ARG A 253 2.78 11.70 21.05
CA ARG A 253 2.69 10.68 22.09
C ARG A 253 4.07 10.34 22.62
N PRO A 254 4.29 10.22 23.94
CA PRO A 254 5.55 9.71 24.47
C PRO A 254 5.90 8.34 23.87
N SER A 255 7.17 8.17 23.52
CA SER A 255 7.74 6.91 23.02
C SER A 255 9.16 6.74 23.58
N PHE A 256 9.87 5.73 23.12
CA PHE A 256 11.24 5.48 23.48
C PHE A 256 12.09 5.15 22.24
N PHE A 257 13.15 5.96 22.05
CA PHE A 257 14.21 5.67 21.10
C PHE A 257 15.56 5.89 21.80
N PRO A 258 16.58 5.03 21.61
CA PRO A 258 17.86 5.16 22.31
C PRO A 258 18.57 6.49 22.07
N PHE A 259 18.36 7.08 20.92
CA PHE A 259 19.06 8.28 20.43
C PHE A 259 18.33 9.59 20.71
N THR A 260 17.16 9.58 21.34
CA THR A 260 16.41 10.80 21.72
C THR A 260 15.84 10.72 23.14
N GLU A 261 15.78 11.88 23.81
CA GLU A 261 15.17 12.04 25.14
C GLU A 261 14.72 13.51 25.34
N PRO A 262 13.41 13.81 25.44
CA PRO A 262 12.29 12.90 25.29
C PRO A 262 12.11 12.42 23.85
N SER A 263 11.60 11.18 23.73
CA SER A 263 11.19 10.60 22.44
C SER A 263 9.68 10.65 22.28
N MET A 264 9.22 10.85 21.07
CA MET A 264 7.80 10.93 20.74
C MET A 264 7.50 10.31 19.39
N GLU A 265 6.31 9.75 19.28
CA GLU A 265 5.67 9.40 18.02
C GLU A 265 4.64 10.46 17.66
N VAL A 266 4.52 10.76 16.37
CA VAL A 266 3.61 11.79 15.87
C VAL A 266 2.51 11.13 15.03
N ASP A 267 1.27 11.35 15.49
CA ASP A 267 0.08 10.99 14.74
C ASP A 267 -0.49 12.22 14.03
N VAL A 268 -1.03 12.02 12.85
CA VAL A 268 -1.80 13.01 12.11
C VAL A 268 -3.28 12.66 12.11
N GLN A 269 -4.13 13.68 12.17
CA GLN A 269 -5.57 13.51 11.98
C GLN A 269 -5.85 13.11 10.54
N CYS A 270 -6.73 12.12 10.34
CA CYS A 270 -7.10 11.63 9.02
C CYS A 270 -8.55 11.12 8.97
N ASP A 271 -9.07 10.97 7.77
CA ASP A 271 -10.29 10.21 7.48
C ASP A 271 -9.90 8.85 6.84
N ARG A 272 -10.39 7.77 7.45
CA ARG A 272 -10.18 6.38 7.01
C ARG A 272 -11.49 5.69 6.62
N SER A 273 -12.58 6.42 6.50
CA SER A 273 -13.90 5.87 6.18
C SER A 273 -14.04 5.43 4.71
N GLY A 274 -13.19 5.92 3.82
CA GLY A 274 -13.14 5.60 2.40
C GLY A 274 -12.07 4.58 2.03
N ASN A 275 -11.86 4.40 0.73
CA ASN A 275 -10.79 3.54 0.21
C ASN A 275 -9.39 4.19 0.30
N GLU A 276 -9.33 5.49 0.50
CA GLU A 276 -8.12 6.28 0.60
C GLU A 276 -8.07 7.00 1.94
N VAL A 277 -6.87 7.16 2.49
CA VAL A 277 -6.65 7.92 3.73
C VAL A 277 -6.49 9.39 3.36
N LYS A 278 -7.35 10.25 3.94
CA LYS A 278 -7.26 11.70 3.74
C LYS A 278 -6.68 12.37 4.98
N VAL A 279 -5.46 12.85 4.86
CA VAL A 279 -4.78 13.58 5.93
C VAL A 279 -5.37 14.97 6.08
N GLY A 280 -5.56 15.42 7.34
CA GLY A 280 -6.16 16.71 7.67
C GLY A 280 -7.69 16.70 7.81
N GLU A 281 -8.36 15.60 7.45
CA GLU A 281 -9.81 15.43 7.57
C GLU A 281 -10.17 14.37 8.62
N GLY A 282 -11.46 14.25 8.94
CA GLY A 282 -12.00 13.18 9.79
C GLY A 282 -11.64 13.27 11.27
N ASN A 283 -11.74 12.12 11.97
CA ASN A 283 -11.51 12.05 13.43
C ASN A 283 -10.54 10.92 13.81
N ASP A 284 -10.02 10.18 12.86
CA ASP A 284 -9.06 9.12 13.09
C ASP A 284 -7.65 9.68 13.26
N TRP A 285 -6.76 8.83 13.75
CA TRP A 285 -5.36 9.15 13.94
C TRP A 285 -4.48 8.10 13.27
N LEU A 286 -3.45 8.57 12.59
CA LEU A 286 -2.47 7.73 11.92
C LEU A 286 -1.08 8.15 12.35
N GLU A 287 -0.31 7.20 12.89
CA GLU A 287 1.11 7.40 13.17
C GLU A 287 1.88 7.57 11.86
N ILE A 288 2.70 8.63 11.79
CA ILE A 288 3.42 8.98 10.58
C ILE A 288 4.94 9.00 10.75
N LEU A 289 5.44 9.36 11.94
CA LEU A 289 6.88 9.48 12.20
C LEU A 289 7.23 9.38 13.68
N GLY A 290 8.51 9.09 13.94
CA GLY A 290 9.13 9.22 15.24
C GLY A 290 10.03 10.45 15.32
N CYS A 291 10.12 11.08 16.50
CA CYS A 291 10.95 12.29 16.72
C CYS A 291 11.37 12.43 18.18
N GLY A 292 12.23 13.39 18.47
CA GLY A 292 12.62 13.74 19.84
C GLY A 292 13.77 14.72 19.91
N MET A 293 14.11 15.10 21.14
CA MET A 293 15.34 15.85 21.39
C MET A 293 16.53 14.89 21.34
N VAL A 294 17.62 15.28 20.71
CA VAL A 294 18.79 14.43 20.56
C VAL A 294 19.41 14.13 21.92
N HIS A 295 19.64 12.85 22.19
CA HIS A 295 20.20 12.39 23.45
C HIS A 295 21.63 12.97 23.67
N PRO A 296 21.99 13.44 24.88
CA PRO A 296 23.32 14.00 25.15
C PRO A 296 24.49 13.08 24.77
N ASN A 297 24.33 11.78 24.91
CA ASN A 297 25.36 10.81 24.51
C ASN A 297 25.60 10.81 23.01
N VAL A 298 24.53 11.02 22.20
CA VAL A 298 24.63 11.11 20.73
C VAL A 298 25.36 12.39 20.33
N ILE A 299 25.10 13.52 21.01
CA ILE A 299 25.80 14.77 20.79
C ILE A 299 27.29 14.59 21.08
N ARG A 300 27.67 13.93 22.22
CA ARG A 300 29.06 13.61 22.55
C ARG A 300 29.71 12.68 21.52
N ALA A 301 29.01 11.65 21.07
CA ALA A 301 29.51 10.74 20.05
C ALA A 301 29.78 11.45 18.73
N GLY A 302 28.99 12.46 18.38
CA GLY A 302 29.22 13.35 17.24
C GLY A 302 30.33 14.41 17.45
N GLY A 303 31.06 14.35 18.59
CA GLY A 303 32.18 15.27 18.87
C GLY A 303 31.78 16.64 19.42
N LEU A 304 30.52 16.84 19.78
CA LEU A 304 30.00 18.12 20.27
C LEU A 304 29.76 18.10 21.81
N ASP A 305 29.79 19.27 22.42
CA ASP A 305 29.55 19.44 23.85
C ASP A 305 28.03 19.59 24.13
N PRO A 306 27.38 18.64 24.82
CA PRO A 306 25.96 18.70 25.13
C PRO A 306 25.59 19.75 26.19
N GLU A 307 26.56 20.33 26.90
CA GLU A 307 26.31 21.48 27.80
C GLU A 307 26.18 22.79 27.01
N VAL A 308 26.69 22.81 25.76
CA VAL A 308 26.65 23.98 24.86
C VAL A 308 25.58 23.83 23.79
N TYR A 309 25.45 22.62 23.26
CA TYR A 309 24.58 22.33 22.12
C TYR A 309 23.47 21.36 22.49
N GLN A 310 22.32 21.60 21.93
CA GLN A 310 21.18 20.69 21.95
C GLN A 310 20.58 20.57 20.56
N GLY A 311 19.74 19.58 20.35
CA GLY A 311 19.15 19.37 19.04
C GLY A 311 17.88 18.57 19.08
N PHE A 312 17.24 18.48 17.94
CA PHE A 312 16.10 17.60 17.74
C PHE A 312 16.26 16.84 16.42
N ALA A 313 15.65 15.67 16.37
CA ALA A 313 15.67 14.80 15.21
C ALA A 313 14.29 14.17 14.98
N TRP A 314 14.05 13.77 13.76
CA TRP A 314 12.86 13.01 13.37
C TRP A 314 13.20 12.03 12.23
N GLY A 315 12.36 10.99 12.08
CA GLY A 315 12.52 10.02 10.98
C GLY A 315 11.16 9.50 10.51
N MET A 316 11.00 9.40 9.19
CA MET A 316 9.78 8.86 8.57
C MET A 316 10.10 7.97 7.38
N GLY A 317 9.25 6.97 7.14
CA GLY A 317 9.34 6.09 5.97
C GLY A 317 8.80 6.78 4.71
N ILE A 318 9.66 6.95 3.69
CA ILE A 318 9.28 7.62 2.43
C ILE A 318 8.23 6.82 1.69
N ASP A 319 8.39 5.50 1.62
CA ASP A 319 7.44 4.60 0.96
C ASP A 319 6.04 4.73 1.58
N ARG A 320 5.96 4.81 2.93
CA ARG A 320 4.69 4.96 3.65
C ARG A 320 3.99 6.28 3.35
N ILE A 321 4.71 7.40 3.37
CA ILE A 321 4.11 8.70 3.07
C ILE A 321 3.74 8.83 1.58
N ALA A 322 4.49 8.18 0.68
CA ALA A 322 4.13 8.06 -0.72
C ALA A 322 2.81 7.30 -0.91
N MET A 323 2.65 6.16 -0.22
CA MET A 323 1.39 5.41 -0.22
C MET A 323 0.21 6.26 0.24
N LEU A 324 0.40 7.04 1.30
CA LEU A 324 -0.65 7.91 1.84
C LEU A 324 -1.01 9.06 0.89
N LYS A 325 -0.01 9.71 0.30
CA LYS A 325 -0.23 10.86 -0.58
C LYS A 325 -0.90 10.47 -1.90
N TYR A 326 -0.50 9.34 -2.49
CA TYR A 326 -0.94 8.93 -3.82
C TYR A 326 -1.93 7.76 -3.82
N GLY A 327 -2.45 7.37 -2.65
CA GLY A 327 -3.47 6.31 -2.53
C GLY A 327 -2.98 4.93 -2.98
N MET A 328 -1.69 4.61 -2.80
CA MET A 328 -1.11 3.34 -3.22
C MET A 328 -1.42 2.25 -2.19
N PRO A 329 -2.07 1.14 -2.58
CA PRO A 329 -2.60 0.19 -1.61
C PRO A 329 -1.59 -0.83 -1.09
N ASP A 330 -0.46 -1.05 -1.79
CA ASP A 330 0.47 -2.15 -1.50
C ASP A 330 1.93 -1.70 -1.67
N LEU A 331 2.70 -1.80 -0.58
CA LEU A 331 4.12 -1.44 -0.55
C LEU A 331 4.97 -2.26 -1.53
N ARG A 332 4.65 -3.53 -1.73
CA ARG A 332 5.42 -4.45 -2.58
C ARG A 332 5.45 -3.99 -4.05
N ALA A 333 4.40 -3.31 -4.50
CA ALA A 333 4.31 -2.79 -5.86
C ALA A 333 5.41 -1.77 -6.20
N PHE A 334 6.00 -1.09 -5.20
CA PHE A 334 7.14 -0.20 -5.42
C PHE A 334 8.40 -0.93 -5.92
N PHE A 335 8.49 -2.24 -5.68
CA PHE A 335 9.69 -3.04 -5.98
C PHE A 335 9.46 -4.07 -7.09
N ASP A 336 8.22 -4.23 -7.58
CA ASP A 336 7.87 -5.24 -8.59
C ASP A 336 8.31 -4.85 -10.02
N ALA A 337 8.72 -3.60 -10.25
CA ALA A 337 9.10 -3.06 -11.56
C ALA A 337 8.02 -3.25 -12.66
N ASP A 338 6.73 -3.32 -12.30
CA ASP A 338 5.63 -3.43 -13.26
C ASP A 338 5.45 -2.11 -14.02
N LYS A 339 5.67 -2.16 -15.34
CA LYS A 339 5.51 -0.99 -16.21
C LYS A 339 4.10 -0.39 -16.14
N ARG A 340 3.05 -1.20 -15.99
CA ARG A 340 1.65 -0.72 -15.92
C ARG A 340 1.42 0.10 -14.66
N TRP A 341 2.02 -0.34 -13.55
CA TRP A 341 2.00 0.39 -12.29
C TRP A 341 2.76 1.72 -12.41
N LEU A 342 3.94 1.72 -13.04
CA LEU A 342 4.71 2.95 -13.30
C LEU A 342 3.98 3.89 -14.27
N ASP A 343 3.26 3.37 -15.27
CA ASP A 343 2.46 4.21 -16.18
C ASP A 343 1.27 4.87 -15.45
N HIS A 344 0.78 4.24 -14.36
CA HIS A 344 -0.34 4.75 -13.56
C HIS A 344 0.12 5.71 -12.45
N TYR A 345 1.10 5.31 -11.65
CA TYR A 345 1.56 6.09 -10.49
C TYR A 345 2.83 6.90 -10.75
N GLY A 346 3.58 6.60 -11.81
CA GLY A 346 4.84 7.27 -12.12
C GLY A 346 4.63 8.65 -12.75
N PHE A 347 5.56 9.54 -12.48
CA PHE A 347 5.54 10.93 -12.91
C PHE A 347 6.29 11.13 -14.23
N ARG A 348 5.96 12.20 -14.98
CA ARG A 348 6.69 12.53 -16.19
C ARG A 348 8.06 13.11 -15.85
N PRO A 349 9.12 12.83 -16.63
CA PRO A 349 10.48 13.30 -16.29
C PRO A 349 10.66 14.82 -16.21
N LEU A 350 9.75 15.59 -16.79
CA LEU A 350 9.80 17.07 -16.78
C LEU A 350 8.86 17.70 -15.74
N ASP A 351 8.06 16.89 -15.05
CA ASP A 351 7.19 17.36 -13.97
C ASP A 351 8.02 17.38 -12.66
N LEU A 352 8.82 18.44 -12.51
CA LEU A 352 9.64 18.63 -11.32
C LEU A 352 8.81 19.27 -10.21
N PRO A 353 8.86 18.74 -8.97
CA PRO A 353 8.17 19.36 -7.85
C PRO A 353 8.80 20.71 -7.52
N THR A 354 7.97 21.74 -7.42
CA THR A 354 8.39 23.06 -6.97
C THR A 354 7.34 23.66 -6.05
N LEU A 355 7.75 24.47 -5.06
CA LEU A 355 6.82 25.12 -4.16
C LEU A 355 5.90 26.11 -4.88
N PHE A 356 6.33 26.67 -6.01
CA PHE A 356 5.53 27.57 -6.84
C PHE A 356 4.56 26.84 -7.76
N GLY A 357 5.02 25.74 -8.40
CA GLY A 357 4.24 24.95 -9.37
C GLY A 357 3.35 23.88 -8.74
N GLY A 358 3.45 23.70 -7.42
CA GLY A 358 2.88 22.56 -6.72
C GLY A 358 3.87 21.40 -6.61
N LEU A 359 3.66 20.57 -5.59
CA LEU A 359 4.55 19.44 -5.29
C LEU A 359 4.04 18.12 -5.90
N SER A 360 2.75 18.04 -6.20
CA SER A 360 2.14 16.94 -6.94
C SER A 360 1.75 17.46 -8.34
N GLY A 361 2.48 17.05 -9.35
CA GLY A 361 2.23 17.42 -10.73
C GLY A 361 1.14 16.59 -11.40
#